data_f99ccdd0786c1ad7863c3f6fe8cf200b
#
_entry.id   f99ccdd0786c1ad7863c3f6fe8cf200b
#
_cell.length_a   1.000
_cell.length_b   1.000
_cell.length_c   1.000
_cell.angle_alpha   90.00
_cell.angle_beta   90.00
_cell.angle_gamma   90.00
#
_symmetry.space_group_name_H-M   'P 1'
#
loop_
_entity.id
_entity.type
_entity.pdbx_description
1 polymer ?
#
loop_
_entity_poly.entity_id
_entity_poly.type
_entity_poly.pdbx_seq_one_letter_code
_entity_poly.pdbx_strand_id
1 'polypeptide(L)'
;MESEEKSLFQKLREHPTFRASSTYAVIAFITVQVISLIVSSFSLSESIIQGFIWASIIGFPIVLILSFIITSHLSTFKLLLTSLGIVTLGYLGWSFYWIQFVKSPQLEVAFSNDEYARSWIIARDINNLFPFIPQVNEALEQLGWTTSIDIKQEEVDVFWRPYGSKEFDWEFLGTDPDDFIRLPIGPLQLRLEKEGYQTAYIS
;
A
#
# COMPACT_ATOMS: atom_id res chain seq x y z
N MET A 1 10.65 -33.90 35.03
CA MET A 1 10.64 -32.61 34.34
C MET A 1 9.91 -32.67 33.02
N GLU A 2 10.17 -33.65 32.15
CA GLU A 2 9.58 -33.79 30.80
C GLU A 2 8.05 -34.01 30.79
N SER A 3 7.47 -34.63 31.82
CA SER A 3 6.04 -34.89 31.96
C SER A 3 5.24 -33.64 32.39
N GLU A 4 5.82 -32.69 33.10
CA GLU A 4 5.18 -31.43 33.50
C GLU A 4 5.14 -30.42 32.34
N GLU A 5 6.19 -30.35 31.50
CA GLU A 5 6.21 -29.49 30.31
C GLU A 5 5.14 -29.92 29.30
N LYS A 6 4.98 -31.20 29.06
CA LYS A 6 3.90 -31.72 28.17
C LYS A 6 2.51 -31.35 28.70
N SER A 7 2.31 -31.34 30.01
CA SER A 7 1.05 -30.96 30.63
C SER A 7 0.72 -29.46 30.49
N LEU A 8 1.73 -28.59 30.56
CA LEU A 8 1.57 -27.14 30.38
C LEU A 8 1.27 -26.77 28.94
N PHE A 9 1.98 -27.35 27.96
CA PHE A 9 1.70 -27.15 26.54
C PHE A 9 0.32 -27.65 26.12
N GLN A 10 -0.13 -28.78 26.65
CA GLN A 10 -1.49 -29.26 26.40
C GLN A 10 -2.55 -28.31 26.98
N LYS A 11 -2.39 -27.83 28.21
CA LYS A 11 -3.31 -26.88 28.84
C LYS A 11 -3.36 -25.54 28.11
N LEU A 12 -2.20 -25.03 27.63
CA LEU A 12 -2.12 -23.82 26.81
C LEU A 12 -2.84 -24.00 25.47
N ARG A 13 -2.65 -25.13 24.81
CA ARG A 13 -3.27 -25.42 23.50
C ARG A 13 -4.81 -25.57 23.59
N GLU A 14 -5.32 -26.02 24.71
CA GLU A 14 -6.75 -26.15 24.96
C GLU A 14 -7.40 -24.85 25.40
N HIS A 15 -6.61 -23.83 25.78
CA HIS A 15 -7.15 -22.56 26.23
C HIS A 15 -7.79 -21.78 25.06
N PRO A 16 -9.04 -21.28 25.22
CA PRO A 16 -9.76 -20.58 24.16
C PRO A 16 -8.98 -19.41 23.56
N THR A 17 -8.29 -18.64 24.40
CA THR A 17 -7.46 -17.51 23.99
C THR A 17 -6.32 -17.93 23.07
N PHE A 18 -5.66 -19.06 23.34
CA PHE A 18 -4.58 -19.57 22.49
C PHE A 18 -5.09 -20.00 21.12
N ARG A 19 -6.24 -20.67 21.08
CA ARG A 19 -6.90 -21.04 19.81
C ARG A 19 -7.28 -19.80 19.01
N ALA A 20 -7.84 -18.77 19.64
CA ALA A 20 -8.18 -17.51 18.99
C ALA A 20 -6.95 -16.81 18.41
N SER A 21 -5.87 -16.72 19.19
CA SER A 21 -4.61 -16.08 18.76
C SER A 21 -3.98 -16.82 17.58
N SER A 22 -3.92 -18.15 17.65
CA SER A 22 -3.36 -18.98 16.58
C SER A 22 -4.18 -18.84 15.30
N THR A 23 -5.51 -18.86 15.41
CA THR A 23 -6.42 -18.68 14.26
C THR A 23 -6.23 -17.30 13.64
N TYR A 24 -6.19 -16.24 14.47
CA TYR A 24 -5.93 -14.88 13.98
C TYR A 24 -4.59 -14.77 13.26
N ALA A 25 -3.50 -15.29 13.84
CA ALA A 25 -2.17 -15.23 13.25
C ALA A 25 -2.13 -15.91 11.87
N VAL A 26 -2.78 -17.07 11.72
CA VAL A 26 -2.86 -17.77 10.44
C VAL A 26 -3.66 -16.96 9.42
N ILE A 27 -4.82 -16.41 9.81
CA ILE A 27 -5.66 -15.61 8.92
C ILE A 27 -4.92 -14.34 8.49
N ALA A 28 -4.33 -13.60 9.44
CA ALA A 28 -3.59 -12.40 9.16
C ALA A 28 -2.43 -12.68 8.18
N PHE A 29 -1.68 -13.77 8.40
CA PHE A 29 -0.62 -14.19 7.51
C PHE A 29 -1.12 -14.50 6.10
N ILE A 30 -2.18 -15.32 5.98
CA ILE A 30 -2.77 -15.65 4.66
C ILE A 30 -3.29 -14.39 3.98
N THR A 31 -3.96 -13.48 4.71
CA THR A 31 -4.48 -12.23 4.16
C THR A 31 -3.35 -11.37 3.59
N VAL A 32 -2.25 -11.18 4.33
CA VAL A 32 -1.09 -10.41 3.85
C VAL A 32 -0.49 -11.06 2.61
N GLN A 33 -0.38 -12.39 2.55
CA GLN A 33 0.14 -13.12 1.38
C GLN A 33 -0.77 -12.92 0.15
N VAL A 34 -2.08 -13.07 0.31
CA VAL A 34 -3.04 -12.87 -0.79
C VAL A 34 -2.99 -11.42 -1.30
N ILE A 35 -2.98 -10.45 -0.39
CA ILE A 35 -2.87 -9.03 -0.76
C ILE A 35 -1.53 -8.74 -1.47
N SER A 36 -0.43 -9.31 -1.00
CA SER A 36 0.88 -9.18 -1.67
C SER A 36 0.84 -9.70 -3.11
N LEU A 37 0.18 -10.84 -3.35
CA LEU A 37 -0.02 -11.38 -4.70
C LEU A 37 -0.88 -10.47 -5.57
N ILE A 38 -1.96 -9.92 -5.01
CA ILE A 38 -2.83 -8.98 -5.73
C ILE A 38 -2.07 -7.71 -6.08
N VAL A 39 -1.37 -7.11 -5.13
CA VAL A 39 -0.59 -5.88 -5.32
C VAL A 39 0.46 -6.08 -6.41
N SER A 40 1.21 -7.19 -6.38
CA SER A 40 2.22 -7.48 -7.41
C SER A 40 1.60 -7.76 -8.78
N SER A 41 0.44 -8.46 -8.84
CA SER A 41 -0.21 -8.80 -10.11
C SER A 41 -0.85 -7.61 -10.81
N PHE A 42 -1.32 -6.62 -10.05
CA PHE A 42 -2.00 -5.43 -10.57
C PHE A 42 -1.15 -4.16 -10.47
N SER A 43 0.15 -4.28 -10.16
CA SER A 43 1.08 -3.16 -9.99
C SER A 43 0.55 -2.05 -9.07
N LEU A 44 -0.15 -2.45 -7.99
CA LEU A 44 -0.71 -1.53 -7.01
C LEU A 44 0.36 -1.01 -6.05
N SER A 45 0.05 0.07 -5.34
CA SER A 45 0.96 0.67 -4.37
C SER A 45 1.34 -0.29 -3.23
N GLU A 46 2.64 -0.39 -2.91
CA GLU A 46 3.15 -1.15 -1.76
C GLU A 46 2.60 -0.66 -0.41
N SER A 47 2.13 0.58 -0.34
CA SER A 47 1.46 1.14 0.84
C SER A 47 0.25 0.31 1.28
N ILE A 48 -0.40 -0.39 0.35
CA ILE A 48 -1.51 -1.31 0.65
C ILE A 48 -1.02 -2.46 1.52
N ILE A 49 0.10 -3.08 1.15
CA ILE A 49 0.70 -4.19 1.92
C ILE A 49 1.07 -3.71 3.32
N GLN A 50 1.74 -2.56 3.41
CA GLN A 50 2.12 -1.96 4.69
C GLN A 50 0.91 -1.70 5.59
N GLY A 51 -0.19 -1.18 5.02
CA GLY A 51 -1.45 -0.96 5.76
C GLY A 51 -2.01 -2.26 6.33
N PHE A 52 -2.03 -3.36 5.56
CA PHE A 52 -2.49 -4.67 6.05
C PHE A 52 -1.56 -5.28 7.11
N ILE A 53 -0.25 -5.06 7.02
CA ILE A 53 0.71 -5.48 8.05
C ILE A 53 0.41 -4.75 9.36
N TRP A 54 0.28 -3.42 9.34
CA TRP A 54 -0.05 -2.63 10.53
C TRP A 54 -1.41 -3.00 11.11
N ALA A 55 -2.44 -3.17 10.28
CA ALA A 55 -3.76 -3.63 10.71
C ALA A 55 -3.69 -4.99 11.42
N SER A 56 -2.85 -5.90 10.92
CA SER A 56 -2.65 -7.21 11.53
C SER A 56 -1.95 -7.13 12.88
N ILE A 57 -0.94 -6.26 13.01
CA ILE A 57 -0.22 -6.04 14.28
C ILE A 57 -1.15 -5.44 15.33
N ILE A 58 -1.93 -4.42 14.98
CA ILE A 58 -2.85 -3.74 15.90
C ILE A 58 -4.05 -4.66 16.23
N GLY A 59 -4.55 -5.41 15.27
CA GLY A 59 -5.67 -6.32 15.45
C GLY A 59 -5.37 -7.49 16.39
N PHE A 60 -4.11 -7.92 16.49
CA PHE A 60 -3.72 -9.04 17.33
C PHE A 60 -4.07 -8.84 18.83
N PRO A 61 -3.66 -7.77 19.51
CA PRO A 61 -4.06 -7.52 20.91
C PRO A 61 -5.56 -7.34 21.05
N ILE A 62 -6.26 -6.77 20.07
CA ILE A 62 -7.71 -6.62 20.11
C ILE A 62 -8.40 -7.99 20.14
N VAL A 63 -7.97 -8.91 19.26
CA VAL A 63 -8.50 -10.29 19.26
C VAL A 63 -8.19 -11.02 20.55
N LEU A 64 -7.00 -10.81 21.14
CA LEU A 64 -6.65 -11.37 22.45
C LEU A 64 -7.62 -10.89 23.56
N ILE A 65 -7.86 -9.58 23.63
CA ILE A 65 -8.75 -8.97 24.63
C ILE A 65 -10.19 -9.46 24.42
N LEU A 66 -10.69 -9.43 23.20
CA LEU A 66 -12.03 -9.91 22.87
C LEU A 66 -12.20 -11.40 23.18
N SER A 67 -11.20 -12.22 22.86
CA SER A 67 -11.22 -13.65 23.18
C SER A 67 -11.23 -13.91 24.68
N PHE A 68 -10.55 -13.09 25.47
CA PHE A 68 -10.57 -13.17 26.91
C PHE A 68 -11.94 -12.78 27.52
N ILE A 69 -12.59 -11.76 26.96
CA ILE A 69 -13.89 -11.25 27.40
C ILE A 69 -15.03 -12.20 27.00
N ILE A 70 -14.98 -12.74 25.77
CA ILE A 70 -16.07 -13.55 25.19
C ILE A 70 -15.78 -15.05 25.42
N THR A 71 -15.66 -15.45 26.66
CA THR A 71 -15.36 -16.82 27.05
C THR A 71 -16.36 -17.84 26.47
N SER A 72 -15.85 -18.88 25.84
CA SER A 72 -16.31 -20.27 25.75
C SER A 72 -17.24 -20.75 24.64
N HIS A 73 -17.95 -19.96 23.85
CA HIS A 73 -18.91 -20.52 22.87
C HIS A 73 -18.82 -20.05 21.41
N LEU A 74 -17.69 -19.46 21.01
CA LEU A 74 -17.49 -19.09 19.59
C LEU A 74 -17.07 -20.31 18.78
N SER A 75 -17.91 -20.67 17.79
CA SER A 75 -17.51 -21.66 16.76
C SER A 75 -16.31 -21.10 15.97
N THR A 76 -15.46 -21.99 15.45
CA THR A 76 -14.28 -21.64 14.62
C THR A 76 -14.64 -20.67 13.49
N PHE A 77 -15.82 -20.82 12.89
CA PHE A 77 -16.32 -19.96 11.81
C PHE A 77 -16.57 -18.51 12.31
N LYS A 78 -17.19 -18.33 13.45
CA LYS A 78 -17.43 -16.98 14.04
C LYS A 78 -16.11 -16.30 14.38
N LEU A 79 -15.12 -17.04 14.87
CA LEU A 79 -13.80 -16.54 15.20
C LEU A 79 -13.06 -16.10 13.93
N LEU A 80 -13.17 -16.86 12.84
CA LEU A 80 -12.64 -16.51 11.53
C LEU A 80 -13.25 -15.20 11.00
N LEU A 81 -14.57 -15.09 11.04
CA LEU A 81 -15.29 -13.92 10.57
C LEU A 81 -14.94 -12.66 11.38
N THR A 82 -14.84 -12.80 12.72
CA THR A 82 -14.46 -11.71 13.61
C THR A 82 -13.02 -11.25 13.34
N SER A 83 -12.08 -12.18 13.18
CA SER A 83 -10.68 -11.86 12.88
C SER A 83 -10.55 -11.13 11.55
N LEU A 84 -11.22 -11.60 10.52
CA LEU A 84 -11.24 -10.95 9.20
C LEU A 84 -11.84 -9.52 9.30
N GLY A 85 -12.95 -9.37 10.04
CA GLY A 85 -13.58 -8.07 10.27
C GLY A 85 -12.64 -7.08 10.99
N ILE A 86 -11.90 -7.53 11.99
CA ILE A 86 -10.94 -6.67 12.72
C ILE A 86 -9.79 -6.25 11.83
N VAL A 87 -9.22 -7.14 11.02
CA VAL A 87 -8.16 -6.80 10.06
C VAL A 87 -8.66 -5.77 9.06
N THR A 88 -9.86 -5.98 8.51
CA THR A 88 -10.46 -5.06 7.54
C THR A 88 -10.73 -3.68 8.16
N LEU A 89 -11.32 -3.62 9.34
CA LEU A 89 -11.58 -2.35 10.05
C LEU A 89 -10.27 -1.64 10.43
N GLY A 90 -9.26 -2.39 10.85
CA GLY A 90 -7.93 -1.85 11.14
C GLY A 90 -7.29 -1.22 9.89
N TYR A 91 -7.38 -1.91 8.74
CA TYR A 91 -6.90 -1.37 7.47
C TYR A 91 -7.63 -0.09 7.06
N LEU A 92 -8.96 -0.09 7.12
CA LEU A 92 -9.77 1.09 6.80
C LEU A 92 -9.46 2.27 7.74
N GLY A 93 -9.33 2.01 9.05
CA GLY A 93 -8.96 3.02 10.03
C GLY A 93 -7.55 3.60 9.79
N TRP A 94 -6.59 2.74 9.49
CA TRP A 94 -5.23 3.15 9.12
C TRP A 94 -5.22 3.98 7.84
N SER A 95 -5.90 3.52 6.81
CA SER A 95 -5.96 4.21 5.52
C SER A 95 -6.62 5.58 5.65
N PHE A 96 -7.72 5.67 6.41
CA PHE A 96 -8.39 6.94 6.70
C PHE A 96 -7.46 7.90 7.46
N TYR A 97 -6.79 7.42 8.53
CA TYR A 97 -5.82 8.21 9.28
C TYR A 97 -4.71 8.73 8.37
N TRP A 98 -4.12 7.85 7.56
CA TRP A 98 -3.00 8.20 6.67
C TRP A 98 -3.40 9.26 5.63
N ILE A 99 -4.60 9.14 5.03
CA ILE A 99 -5.11 10.14 4.10
C ILE A 99 -5.33 11.46 4.82
N GLN A 100 -6.11 11.45 5.90
CA GLN A 100 -6.59 12.67 6.54
C GLN A 100 -5.49 13.46 7.24
N PHE A 101 -4.55 12.77 7.90
CA PHE A 101 -3.55 13.43 8.74
C PHE A 101 -2.16 13.49 8.11
N VAL A 102 -1.88 12.70 7.09
CA VAL A 102 -0.57 12.68 6.45
C VAL A 102 -0.61 13.24 5.03
N LYS A 103 -1.48 12.70 4.18
CA LYS A 103 -1.47 13.04 2.75
C LYS A 103 -2.27 14.30 2.41
N SER A 104 -3.45 14.51 3.00
CA SER A 104 -4.26 15.71 2.70
C SER A 104 -3.54 17.02 3.05
N PRO A 105 -2.91 17.17 4.23
CA PRO A 105 -2.12 18.37 4.51
C PRO A 105 -0.93 18.57 3.56
N GLN A 106 -0.27 17.48 3.16
CA GLN A 106 0.84 17.56 2.19
C GLN A 106 0.35 18.00 0.81
N LEU A 107 -0.82 17.52 0.39
CA LEU A 107 -1.44 17.91 -0.87
C LEU A 107 -1.78 19.41 -0.86
N GLU A 108 -2.40 19.89 0.22
CA GLU A 108 -2.75 21.32 0.36
C GLU A 108 -1.54 22.24 0.34
N VAL A 109 -0.47 21.85 1.06
CA VAL A 109 0.79 22.59 1.06
C VAL A 109 1.44 22.59 -0.33
N ALA A 110 1.48 21.44 -1.00
CA ALA A 110 2.05 21.34 -2.34
C ALA A 110 1.27 22.18 -3.36
N PHE A 111 -0.06 22.20 -3.26
CA PHE A 111 -0.93 23.04 -4.09
C PHE A 111 -0.68 24.53 -3.84
N SER A 112 -0.56 24.94 -2.58
CA SER A 112 -0.33 26.35 -2.22
C SER A 112 1.05 26.87 -2.66
N ASN A 113 2.00 25.97 -2.87
CA ASN A 113 3.36 26.27 -3.33
C ASN A 113 3.54 26.13 -4.86
N ASP A 114 2.47 25.89 -5.61
CA ASP A 114 2.51 25.60 -7.05
C ASP A 114 3.39 24.38 -7.44
N GLU A 115 3.56 23.44 -6.50
CA GLU A 115 4.31 22.20 -6.71
C GLU A 115 3.41 21.14 -7.40
N TYR A 116 2.99 21.40 -8.65
CA TYR A 116 1.99 20.60 -9.34
C TYR A 116 2.36 19.12 -9.50
N ALA A 117 3.62 18.83 -9.81
CA ALA A 117 4.09 17.44 -9.94
C ALA A 117 4.02 16.69 -8.60
N ARG A 118 4.38 17.35 -7.49
CA ARG A 118 4.25 16.78 -6.14
C ARG A 118 2.79 16.57 -5.74
N SER A 119 1.95 17.55 -6.03
CA SER A 119 0.50 17.47 -5.79
C SER A 119 -0.12 16.29 -6.52
N TRP A 120 0.26 16.09 -7.79
CA TRP A 120 -0.23 14.98 -8.61
C TRP A 120 0.20 13.62 -8.04
N ILE A 121 1.48 13.47 -7.62
CA ILE A 121 1.98 12.24 -6.99
C ILE A 121 1.18 11.93 -5.72
N ILE A 122 0.98 12.93 -4.85
CA ILE A 122 0.22 12.76 -3.61
C ILE A 122 -1.24 12.39 -3.91
N ALA A 123 -1.88 13.07 -4.87
CA ALA A 123 -3.25 12.77 -5.28
C ALA A 123 -3.35 11.35 -5.85
N ARG A 124 -2.38 10.92 -6.67
CA ARG A 124 -2.30 9.55 -7.21
C ARG A 124 -2.14 8.52 -6.10
N ASP A 125 -1.30 8.77 -5.11
CA ASP A 125 -1.13 7.88 -3.96
C ASP A 125 -2.44 7.71 -3.18
N ILE A 126 -3.18 8.81 -2.99
CA ILE A 126 -4.51 8.76 -2.36
C ILE A 126 -5.48 7.95 -3.23
N ASN A 127 -5.50 8.20 -4.54
CA ASN A 127 -6.39 7.53 -5.47
C ASN A 127 -6.14 6.02 -5.56
N ASN A 128 -4.88 5.59 -5.47
CA ASN A 128 -4.51 4.17 -5.46
C ASN A 128 -5.07 3.42 -4.24
N LEU A 129 -5.27 4.11 -3.11
CA LEU A 129 -5.87 3.54 -1.90
C LEU A 129 -7.40 3.66 -1.92
N PHE A 130 -7.93 4.76 -2.44
CA PHE A 130 -9.35 5.10 -2.45
C PHE A 130 -9.76 5.74 -3.78
N PRO A 131 -10.01 4.92 -4.82
CA PRO A 131 -10.34 5.42 -6.17
C PRO A 131 -11.72 6.08 -6.26
N PHE A 132 -12.46 6.13 -5.14
CA PHE A 132 -13.84 6.63 -5.10
C PHE A 132 -13.96 8.08 -4.58
N ILE A 133 -12.84 8.80 -4.37
CA ILE A 133 -12.87 10.19 -3.90
C ILE A 133 -12.93 11.12 -5.11
N PRO A 134 -14.10 11.75 -5.42
CA PRO A 134 -14.27 12.55 -6.64
C PRO A 134 -13.29 13.72 -6.74
N GLN A 135 -12.99 14.37 -5.62
CA GLN A 135 -12.08 15.52 -5.55
C GLN A 135 -10.64 15.16 -5.92
N VAL A 136 -10.22 13.93 -5.57
CA VAL A 136 -8.89 13.42 -5.90
C VAL A 136 -8.80 13.08 -7.39
N ASN A 137 -9.85 12.49 -7.95
CA ASN A 137 -9.93 12.19 -9.37
C ASN A 137 -9.91 13.48 -10.21
N GLU A 138 -10.68 14.49 -9.80
CA GLU A 138 -10.70 15.80 -10.44
C GLU A 138 -9.31 16.47 -10.38
N ALA A 139 -8.64 16.43 -9.23
CA ALA A 139 -7.28 16.94 -9.08
C ALA A 139 -6.29 16.20 -10.00
N LEU A 140 -6.39 14.86 -10.11
CA LEU A 140 -5.57 14.09 -11.02
C LEU A 140 -5.81 14.44 -12.49
N GLU A 141 -7.06 14.73 -12.86
CA GLU A 141 -7.39 15.18 -14.22
C GLU A 141 -6.81 16.56 -14.53
N GLN A 142 -6.91 17.49 -13.59
CA GLN A 142 -6.40 18.85 -13.75
C GLN A 142 -4.87 18.92 -13.73
N LEU A 143 -4.21 18.11 -12.92
CA LEU A 143 -2.75 18.13 -12.73
C LEU A 143 -1.99 17.18 -13.65
N GLY A 144 -2.67 16.33 -14.38
CA GLY A 144 -2.06 15.36 -15.31
C GLY A 144 -2.30 15.74 -16.77
N TRP A 145 -1.31 15.51 -17.59
CA TRP A 145 -1.45 15.63 -19.05
C TRP A 145 -1.03 14.33 -19.71
N THR A 146 -1.63 14.04 -20.85
CA THR A 146 -1.32 12.84 -21.63
C THR A 146 -0.35 13.21 -22.72
N THR A 147 0.77 12.52 -22.78
CA THR A 147 1.82 12.73 -23.76
C THR A 147 2.35 11.40 -24.29
N SER A 148 3.04 11.42 -25.42
CA SER A 148 3.82 10.30 -25.93
C SER A 148 5.29 10.67 -25.95
N ILE A 149 6.16 9.71 -25.70
CA ILE A 149 7.60 9.90 -25.75
C ILE A 149 8.08 9.12 -26.99
N ASP A 150 8.50 9.85 -28.02
CA ASP A 150 9.04 9.23 -29.24
C ASP A 150 10.52 8.90 -29.04
N ILE A 151 10.81 7.62 -28.86
CA ILE A 151 12.17 7.10 -28.69
C ILE A 151 12.52 6.32 -29.96
N LYS A 152 13.54 6.80 -30.69
CA LYS A 152 13.96 6.19 -31.95
C LYS A 152 14.73 4.87 -31.80
N GLN A 153 15.14 4.53 -30.59
CA GLN A 153 15.86 3.30 -30.26
C GLN A 153 14.94 2.33 -29.54
N GLU A 154 15.00 1.06 -29.91
CA GLU A 154 14.28 -0.02 -29.22
C GLU A 154 15.01 -0.43 -27.93
N GLU A 155 14.28 -1.06 -26.99
CA GLU A 155 14.79 -1.57 -25.71
C GLU A 155 15.38 -0.48 -24.81
N VAL A 156 14.73 0.67 -24.71
CA VAL A 156 15.11 1.77 -23.82
C VAL A 156 14.17 1.82 -22.62
N ASP A 157 14.72 1.67 -21.43
CA ASP A 157 14.00 1.85 -20.20
C ASP A 157 13.88 3.34 -19.88
N VAL A 158 12.66 3.79 -19.65
CA VAL A 158 12.33 5.19 -19.38
C VAL A 158 11.88 5.35 -17.94
N PHE A 159 12.50 6.30 -17.27
CA PHE A 159 12.16 6.69 -15.91
C PHE A 159 11.89 8.20 -15.87
N TRP A 160 11.08 8.61 -14.92
CA TRP A 160 10.80 10.02 -14.69
C TRP A 160 10.84 10.40 -13.21
N ARG A 161 11.00 11.67 -12.93
CA ARG A 161 10.79 12.30 -11.64
C ARG A 161 10.53 13.79 -11.80
N PRO A 162 9.96 14.48 -10.76
CA PRO A 162 9.91 15.93 -10.74
C PRO A 162 11.31 16.56 -10.82
N TYR A 163 11.46 17.58 -11.62
CA TYR A 163 12.75 18.28 -11.79
C TYR A 163 13.23 18.90 -10.47
N GLY A 164 14.51 18.75 -10.18
CA GLY A 164 15.14 19.32 -8.98
C GLY A 164 14.76 18.64 -7.66
N SER A 165 13.84 17.69 -7.67
CA SER A 165 13.43 16.97 -6.46
C SER A 165 14.39 15.81 -6.16
N LYS A 166 14.98 15.83 -4.94
CA LYS A 166 15.74 14.70 -4.40
C LYS A 166 14.90 13.78 -3.51
N GLU A 167 13.68 14.21 -3.20
CA GLU A 167 12.75 13.47 -2.32
C GLU A 167 12.02 12.34 -3.03
N PHE A 168 11.95 12.41 -4.38
CA PHE A 168 11.29 11.40 -5.19
C PHE A 168 12.30 10.53 -5.92
N ASP A 169 12.12 9.23 -5.77
CA ASP A 169 12.86 8.23 -6.54
C ASP A 169 12.44 8.27 -8.02
N TRP A 170 13.27 7.68 -8.86
CA TRP A 170 12.95 7.50 -10.26
C TRP A 170 11.83 6.49 -10.44
N GLU A 171 10.76 6.90 -11.05
CA GLU A 171 9.63 6.04 -11.37
C GLU A 171 9.75 5.49 -12.79
N PHE A 172 9.61 4.18 -12.93
CA PHE A 172 9.68 3.49 -14.21
C PHE A 172 8.39 3.69 -15.01
N LEU A 173 8.51 4.18 -16.24
CA LEU A 173 7.39 4.39 -17.16
C LEU A 173 7.16 3.21 -18.09
N GLY A 174 8.18 2.45 -18.38
CA GLY A 174 8.14 1.31 -19.29
C GLY A 174 9.42 1.20 -20.11
N THR A 175 9.54 0.07 -20.83
CA THR A 175 10.54 -0.12 -21.87
C THR A 175 9.87 0.27 -23.19
N ASP A 176 10.47 1.19 -23.94
CA ASP A 176 9.91 1.74 -25.20
C ASP A 176 8.43 2.14 -25.08
N PRO A 177 8.09 3.08 -24.17
CA PRO A 177 6.71 3.44 -23.94
C PRO A 177 6.13 4.16 -25.18
N ASP A 178 5.57 3.37 -26.10
CA ASP A 178 4.93 3.86 -27.33
C ASP A 178 3.55 4.47 -27.10
N ASP A 179 2.95 4.18 -25.96
CA ASP A 179 1.59 4.57 -25.64
C ASP A 179 1.52 5.94 -24.96
N PHE A 180 0.31 6.52 -24.99
CA PHE A 180 0.00 7.73 -24.28
C PHE A 180 0.23 7.57 -22.77
N ILE A 181 1.27 8.23 -22.27
CA ILE A 181 1.64 8.24 -20.85
C ILE A 181 1.01 9.44 -20.18
N ARG A 182 0.46 9.26 -19.00
CA ARG A 182 -0.05 10.36 -18.20
C ARG A 182 1.01 10.81 -17.20
N LEU A 183 1.49 12.04 -17.36
CA LEU A 183 2.50 12.68 -16.53
C LEU A 183 1.93 13.91 -15.84
N PRO A 184 2.47 14.33 -14.69
CA PRO A 184 2.06 15.58 -14.05
C PRO A 184 2.47 16.80 -14.87
N ILE A 185 1.70 17.86 -14.73
CA ILE A 185 2.05 19.17 -15.27
C ILE A 185 3.23 19.74 -14.48
N GLY A 186 4.19 20.32 -15.18
CA GLY A 186 5.36 20.96 -14.58
C GLY A 186 6.68 20.46 -15.14
N PRO A 187 7.80 21.00 -14.65
CA PRO A 187 9.11 20.57 -15.08
C PRO A 187 9.43 19.16 -14.58
N LEU A 188 9.75 18.29 -15.51
CA LEU A 188 10.06 16.88 -15.27
C LEU A 188 11.49 16.57 -15.70
N GLN A 189 12.07 15.57 -15.10
CA GLN A 189 13.33 14.99 -15.55
C GLN A 189 13.09 13.54 -15.99
N LEU A 190 13.54 13.23 -17.19
CA LEU A 190 13.52 11.87 -17.72
C LEU A 190 14.92 11.27 -17.63
N ARG A 191 14.99 9.99 -17.36
CA ARG A 191 16.21 9.18 -17.41
C ARG A 191 15.96 8.01 -18.36
N LEU A 192 16.85 7.88 -19.31
CA LEU A 192 16.80 6.85 -20.33
C LEU A 192 17.97 5.90 -20.11
N GLU A 193 17.68 4.62 -20.01
CA GLU A 193 18.67 3.56 -19.79
C GLU A 193 18.55 2.48 -20.86
N LYS A 194 19.68 2.04 -21.38
CA LYS A 194 19.77 0.91 -22.30
C LYS A 194 21.06 0.15 -22.03
N GLU A 195 21.00 -1.18 -22.05
CA GLU A 195 22.17 -2.02 -21.83
C GLU A 195 23.28 -1.71 -22.86
N GLY A 196 24.50 -1.52 -22.36
CA GLY A 196 25.67 -1.18 -23.19
C GLY A 196 25.79 0.29 -23.60
N TYR A 197 24.90 1.17 -23.15
CA TYR A 197 24.92 2.62 -23.44
C TYR A 197 25.06 3.44 -22.16
N GLN A 198 25.46 4.70 -22.31
CA GLN A 198 25.48 5.64 -21.20
C GLN A 198 24.04 6.12 -20.91
N THR A 199 23.71 6.24 -19.63
CA THR A 199 22.44 6.81 -19.18
C THR A 199 22.29 8.25 -19.66
N ALA A 200 21.18 8.56 -20.33
CA ALA A 200 20.84 9.90 -20.76
C ALA A 200 19.81 10.55 -19.83
N TYR A 201 19.95 11.85 -19.61
CA TYR A 201 19.02 12.66 -18.82
C TYR A 201 18.46 13.79 -19.70
N ILE A 202 17.14 13.96 -19.65
CA ILE A 202 16.39 15.01 -20.37
C ILE A 202 15.59 15.80 -19.34
N SER A 203 15.56 17.11 -19.45
CA SER A 203 14.81 18.02 -18.55
C SER A 203 14.19 19.17 -19.32
#